data_63bddc18710ca298586aa6bede01eb4d
#
_entry.id   63bddc18710ca298586aa6bede01eb4d
#
_cell.length_a   1.000
_cell.length_b   1.000
_cell.length_c   1.000
_cell.angle_alpha   90.00
_cell.angle_beta   90.00
_cell.angle_gamma   90.00
#
_symmetry.space_group_name_H-M   'P 1'
#
loop_
_entity.id
_entity.type
_entity.pdbx_description
1 polymer ?
#
loop_
_entity_poly.entity_id
_entity_poly.type
_entity_poly.pdbx_seq_one_letter_code
_entity_poly.pdbx_strand_id
1 'polypeptide(L)'
;MSVQARNAEGNSNPRPKFYIILVKVFDGPETPVSRQSSHLNRDSCQHCDPSTLSRGLAVKILYHHRTQANDGCAVHITEMIAALRRDGHEVVVVAPAVAKGEPSAEKATGGLIATLRKSLPKAAFEALEFLYSGFAYFRLLRAVFSHRPDVLYERYSLFMPTGTWIRRTCGLPVLLEVNSPLLEERAQHGGLALAALAGWTERLSWKGADRVLPVTAVLARQISAIGVAEGRISVIANGINPQTFGALPKGAQAKAALGLEGKLVLGFTGFVRDWHGLDRVIDALPRTPQAHLLIVGDGPARQDLLARAQQMGVGDRVSFTGVLPHARIAAHVAAFDIALQPAVTAYASPLKLFEYLQMGRTILAPDQPNLREILTDGVNARLFNAERPAAFAEALDGLLTDPEERRRLAEGARATIARLGLTWDHNARRVVALAQTVLLASPRKRPGAKIIRRSP
;
A
#
# COMPACT_ATOMS: atom_id res chain seq x y z
N MET A 1 -66.07 23.10 -15.37
CA MET A 1 -66.52 23.12 -13.96
C MET A 1 -65.24 23.15 -13.13
N SER A 2 -64.90 24.30 -12.74
CA SER A 2 -65.00 24.98 -11.44
C SER A 2 -63.96 24.43 -10.45
N VAL A 3 -62.92 25.23 -10.19
CA VAL A 3 -62.83 26.27 -9.11
C VAL A 3 -62.16 25.65 -7.88
N GLN A 4 -61.17 26.12 -7.21
CA GLN A 4 -60.48 27.37 -6.80
C GLN A 4 -59.25 26.95 -6.00
N ALA A 5 -58.11 27.47 -6.12
CA ALA A 5 -57.46 28.69 -5.62
C ALA A 5 -57.56 28.94 -4.09
N ARG A 6 -56.42 29.02 -3.41
CA ARG A 6 -55.93 30.09 -2.52
C ARG A 6 -54.69 29.67 -1.75
N ASN A 7 -53.60 30.38 -2.00
CA ASN A 7 -52.91 31.36 -1.15
C ASN A 7 -52.30 30.79 0.14
N ALA A 8 -51.11 30.93 0.36
CA ALA A 8 -50.07 31.98 0.41
C ALA A 8 -49.43 31.94 1.80
N GLU A 9 -48.18 32.34 1.84
CA GLU A 9 -47.37 32.74 3.01
C GLU A 9 -46.48 31.66 3.62
N GLY A 10 -45.22 31.87 3.53
CA GLY A 10 -44.28 32.14 4.53
C GLY A 10 -42.84 31.86 4.10
N ASN A 11 -42.20 32.85 3.53
CA ASN A 11 -40.77 32.90 3.28
C ASN A 11 -40.03 33.04 4.61
N SER A 12 -39.32 32.00 5.05
CA SER A 12 -38.29 32.17 6.08
C SER A 12 -37.14 31.21 5.80
N ASN A 13 -36.12 31.79 5.18
CA ASN A 13 -34.84 31.21 4.91
C ASN A 13 -34.10 30.99 6.24
N PRO A 14 -33.79 29.73 6.69
CA PRO A 14 -32.98 29.54 7.88
C PRO A 14 -31.50 29.60 7.45
N ARG A 15 -30.79 30.59 8.01
CA ARG A 15 -29.32 30.69 7.96
C ARG A 15 -28.68 29.37 8.41
N PRO A 16 -27.64 28.88 7.77
CA PRO A 16 -26.98 27.66 8.21
C PRO A 16 -26.29 27.90 9.55
N LYS A 17 -26.76 27.24 10.59
CA LYS A 17 -26.06 27.12 11.85
C LYS A 17 -24.83 26.21 11.66
N PHE A 18 -23.64 26.77 11.76
CA PHE A 18 -22.42 26.03 11.84
C PHE A 18 -22.41 25.21 13.14
N TYR A 19 -22.67 23.92 13.05
CA TYR A 19 -22.41 22.99 14.15
C TYR A 19 -20.95 22.60 14.12
N ILE A 20 -20.18 23.15 15.06
CA ILE A 20 -18.88 22.60 15.42
C ILE A 20 -19.16 21.29 16.16
N ILE A 21 -19.06 20.16 15.47
CA ILE A 21 -19.15 18.84 16.11
C ILE A 21 -17.81 18.57 16.81
N LEU A 22 -17.76 18.88 18.09
CA LEU A 22 -16.78 18.38 19.03
C LEU A 22 -17.03 16.87 19.19
N VAL A 23 -16.27 16.03 18.46
CA VAL A 23 -16.30 14.58 18.67
C VAL A 23 -15.62 14.29 20.00
N LYS A 24 -16.41 13.92 21.01
CA LYS A 24 -15.92 13.35 22.26
C LYS A 24 -15.10 12.10 21.96
N VAL A 25 -13.85 12.11 22.38
CA VAL A 25 -12.99 10.93 22.41
C VAL A 25 -13.46 10.07 23.58
N PHE A 26 -14.05 8.91 23.30
CA PHE A 26 -14.30 7.89 24.31
C PHE A 26 -13.01 7.10 24.55
N ASP A 27 -12.48 7.21 25.75
CA ASP A 27 -11.47 6.32 26.30
C ASP A 27 -12.16 4.98 26.60
N GLY A 28 -11.84 3.94 25.86
CA GLY A 28 -12.22 2.56 26.19
C GLY A 28 -11.24 1.98 27.19
N PRO A 29 -11.68 1.11 28.14
CA PRO A 29 -10.81 0.61 29.20
C PRO A 29 -9.75 -0.35 28.68
N GLU A 30 -8.52 -0.11 29.12
CA GLU A 30 -7.40 -1.02 28.97
C GLU A 30 -7.61 -2.26 29.85
N THR A 31 -7.61 -3.46 29.27
CA THR A 31 -7.54 -4.71 30.02
C THR A 31 -6.09 -4.97 30.43
N PRO A 32 -5.82 -5.22 31.72
CA PRO A 32 -4.47 -5.49 32.19
C PRO A 32 -4.06 -6.92 31.81
N VAL A 33 -2.95 -7.05 31.07
CA VAL A 33 -2.27 -8.33 30.83
C VAL A 33 -1.46 -8.65 32.07
N SER A 34 -1.80 -9.76 32.75
CA SER A 34 -1.12 -10.29 33.92
C SER A 34 0.34 -10.64 33.61
N ARG A 35 1.26 -10.04 34.36
CA ARG A 35 2.66 -10.46 34.43
C ARG A 35 2.76 -11.73 35.26
N GLN A 36 3.03 -12.86 34.64
CA GLN A 36 3.60 -14.03 35.34
C GLN A 36 5.13 -13.91 35.32
N SER A 37 5.70 -13.69 36.48
CA SER A 37 7.11 -13.76 36.73
C SER A 37 7.53 -15.23 36.89
N SER A 38 8.24 -15.78 35.91
CA SER A 38 8.96 -17.04 36.07
C SER A 38 10.43 -16.75 36.38
N HIS A 39 10.83 -17.09 37.62
CA HIS A 39 12.25 -17.23 38.03
C HIS A 39 12.89 -18.37 37.23
N LEU A 40 13.89 -18.07 36.42
CA LEU A 40 14.78 -19.07 35.84
C LEU A 40 16.21 -18.82 36.29
N ASN A 41 16.75 -19.88 36.85
CA ASN A 41 18.04 -20.10 37.41
C ASN A 41 19.18 -19.78 36.42
N ARG A 42 20.20 -19.07 36.94
CA ARG A 42 21.49 -18.90 36.25
C ARG A 42 22.33 -20.12 36.58
N ASP A 43 22.62 -20.92 35.57
CA ASP A 43 23.92 -21.56 35.41
C ASP A 43 23.93 -22.39 34.13
N SER A 44 25.09 -22.35 33.44
CA SER A 44 25.48 -23.13 32.25
C SER A 44 24.88 -22.71 30.88
N CYS A 45 25.57 -21.84 30.14
CA CYS A 45 25.55 -21.88 28.69
C CYS A 45 26.90 -21.48 28.08
N GLN A 46 27.74 -22.48 27.82
CA GLN A 46 28.77 -22.41 26.79
C GLN A 46 28.13 -22.82 25.47
N HIS A 47 27.73 -21.84 24.68
CA HIS A 47 27.62 -21.80 23.22
C HIS A 47 26.96 -20.47 22.87
N CYS A 48 27.78 -19.45 22.68
CA CYS A 48 27.27 -18.17 22.10
C CYS A 48 27.02 -18.39 20.63
N ASP A 49 25.74 -18.46 20.25
CA ASP A 49 25.25 -18.38 18.88
C ASP A 49 25.54 -16.96 18.33
N PRO A 50 26.22 -16.82 17.18
CA PRO A 50 26.49 -15.51 16.56
C PRO A 50 25.22 -14.72 16.18
N SER A 51 24.03 -15.32 16.22
CA SER A 51 22.76 -14.65 15.92
C SER A 51 22.24 -13.73 17.05
N THR A 52 22.86 -13.76 18.25
CA THR A 52 22.43 -12.96 19.40
C THR A 52 23.08 -11.56 19.50
N LEU A 53 23.96 -11.19 18.57
CA LEU A 53 24.75 -9.96 18.64
C LEU A 53 24.12 -8.71 18.00
N SER A 54 22.83 -8.71 17.60
CA SER A 54 22.18 -7.50 17.06
C SER A 54 20.71 -7.27 17.45
N ARG A 55 20.32 -7.57 18.68
CA ARG A 55 19.10 -6.96 19.20
C ARG A 55 19.41 -5.50 19.53
N GLY A 56 19.33 -4.62 18.53
CA GLY A 56 19.37 -3.18 18.70
C GLY A 56 18.30 -2.75 19.71
N LEU A 57 18.54 -1.62 20.38
CA LEU A 57 17.59 -1.04 21.33
C LEU A 57 16.19 -0.92 20.67
N ALA A 58 15.16 -1.37 21.40
CA ALA A 58 13.78 -1.24 20.95
C ALA A 58 13.46 0.25 20.68
N VAL A 59 12.88 0.52 19.53
CA VAL A 59 12.49 1.87 19.09
C VAL A 59 10.98 2.02 19.26
N LYS A 60 10.54 3.14 19.80
CA LYS A 60 9.13 3.51 19.87
C LYS A 60 8.75 4.37 18.69
N ILE A 61 7.94 3.84 17.80
CA ILE A 61 7.57 4.45 16.52
C ILE A 61 6.16 5.01 16.60
N LEU A 62 6.00 6.29 16.26
CA LEU A 62 4.69 6.88 15.98
C LEU A 62 4.40 6.71 14.50
N TYR A 63 3.44 5.84 14.15
CA TYR A 63 3.07 5.54 12.76
C TYR A 63 1.86 6.37 12.35
N HIS A 64 2.03 7.26 11.36
CA HIS A 64 0.98 8.15 10.87
C HIS A 64 0.58 7.86 9.43
N HIS A 65 -0.72 7.74 9.18
CA HIS A 65 -1.28 7.64 7.83
C HIS A 65 -2.68 8.24 7.75
N ARG A 66 -3.10 8.59 6.53
CA ARG A 66 -4.45 9.13 6.23
C ARG A 66 -5.33 8.11 5.50
N THR A 67 -4.83 6.93 5.18
CA THR A 67 -5.53 5.93 4.37
C THR A 67 -6.74 5.38 5.10
N GLN A 68 -7.90 5.38 4.42
CA GLN A 68 -9.16 4.76 4.85
C GLN A 68 -9.60 3.64 3.90
N ALA A 69 -8.85 3.37 2.84
CA ALA A 69 -9.21 2.39 1.83
C ALA A 69 -8.92 0.95 2.30
N ASN A 70 -9.76 0.01 1.87
CA ASN A 70 -9.59 -1.43 2.06
C ASN A 70 -8.94 -2.08 0.82
N ASP A 71 -7.88 -1.46 0.32
CA ASP A 71 -7.13 -1.89 -0.87
C ASP A 71 -5.67 -2.26 -0.53
N GLY A 72 -4.83 -2.36 -1.55
CA GLY A 72 -3.40 -2.61 -1.38
C GLY A 72 -2.68 -1.66 -0.43
N CYS A 73 -3.18 -0.42 -0.27
CA CYS A 73 -2.62 0.53 0.70
C CYS A 73 -2.84 0.07 2.14
N ALA A 74 -4.02 -0.50 2.44
CA ALA A 74 -4.33 -1.04 3.76
C ALA A 74 -3.47 -2.27 4.07
N VAL A 75 -3.26 -3.15 3.09
CA VAL A 75 -2.38 -4.32 3.22
C VAL A 75 -0.96 -3.88 3.57
N HIS A 76 -0.38 -2.93 2.82
CA HIS A 76 0.95 -2.40 3.09
C HIS A 76 1.08 -1.87 4.53
N ILE A 77 0.15 -1.00 4.95
CA ILE A 77 0.17 -0.39 6.29
C ILE A 77 0.09 -1.46 7.38
N THR A 78 -0.85 -2.39 7.25
CA THR A 78 -1.09 -3.46 8.23
C THR A 78 0.12 -4.36 8.36
N GLU A 79 0.71 -4.80 7.25
CA GLU A 79 1.86 -5.70 7.23
C GLU A 79 3.13 -5.02 7.75
N MET A 80 3.38 -3.75 7.38
CA MET A 80 4.52 -2.99 7.90
C MET A 80 4.42 -2.80 9.42
N ILE A 81 3.26 -2.41 9.95
CA ILE A 81 3.03 -2.27 11.39
C ILE A 81 3.20 -3.62 12.09
N ALA A 82 2.65 -4.70 11.52
CA ALA A 82 2.79 -6.04 12.08
C ALA A 82 4.25 -6.50 12.09
N ALA A 83 5.01 -6.24 11.03
CA ALA A 83 6.43 -6.58 10.94
C ALA A 83 7.28 -5.81 11.96
N LEU A 84 7.06 -4.51 12.12
CA LEU A 84 7.74 -3.69 13.12
C LEU A 84 7.46 -4.21 14.55
N ARG A 85 6.22 -4.63 14.83
CA ARG A 85 5.85 -5.21 16.14
C ARG A 85 6.47 -6.59 16.34
N ARG A 86 6.50 -7.44 15.30
CA ARG A 86 7.19 -8.75 15.38
C ARG A 86 8.68 -8.63 15.64
N ASP A 87 9.30 -7.56 15.11
CA ASP A 87 10.73 -7.25 15.35
C ASP A 87 10.99 -6.65 16.75
N GLY A 88 9.96 -6.54 17.60
CA GLY A 88 10.08 -6.11 19.00
C GLY A 88 10.00 -4.61 19.25
N HIS A 89 9.48 -3.84 18.28
CA HIS A 89 9.32 -2.39 18.39
C HIS A 89 7.92 -2.01 18.85
N GLU A 90 7.81 -0.94 19.65
CA GLU A 90 6.51 -0.37 20.03
C GLU A 90 6.01 0.54 18.91
N VAL A 91 4.80 0.25 18.39
CA VAL A 91 4.19 1.03 17.33
C VAL A 91 2.86 1.61 17.79
N VAL A 92 2.83 2.94 17.95
CA VAL A 92 1.64 3.74 18.22
C VAL A 92 1.10 4.26 16.89
N VAL A 93 -0.15 3.96 16.56
CA VAL A 93 -0.75 4.34 15.28
C VAL A 93 -1.65 5.56 15.44
N VAL A 94 -1.40 6.59 14.63
CA VAL A 94 -2.28 7.76 14.49
C VAL A 94 -2.85 7.76 13.07
N ALA A 95 -4.12 7.41 12.97
CA ALA A 95 -4.86 7.27 11.72
C ALA A 95 -6.23 7.93 11.83
N PRO A 96 -6.96 8.19 10.73
CA PRO A 96 -8.36 8.55 10.80
C PRO A 96 -9.13 7.51 11.61
N ALA A 97 -10.09 7.96 12.42
CA ALA A 97 -10.92 7.04 13.18
C ALA A 97 -11.71 6.14 12.21
N VAL A 98 -11.37 4.87 12.20
CA VAL A 98 -12.21 3.83 11.58
C VAL A 98 -13.20 3.44 12.67
N ALA A 99 -14.49 3.62 12.42
CA ALA A 99 -15.54 3.18 13.33
C ALA A 99 -15.43 1.65 13.47
N LYS A 100 -14.96 1.18 14.62
CA LYS A 100 -14.93 -0.24 14.94
C LYS A 100 -16.39 -0.72 15.08
N GLY A 101 -16.81 -1.59 14.19
CA GLY A 101 -17.89 -2.52 14.45
C GLY A 101 -19.29 -2.23 13.88
N GLU A 102 -19.52 -1.11 13.16
CA GLU A 102 -20.79 -0.93 12.48
C GLU A 102 -20.61 -0.54 11.00
N PRO A 103 -21.19 -1.33 10.06
CA PRO A 103 -21.18 -0.99 8.63
C PRO A 103 -21.84 0.36 8.29
N SER A 104 -22.67 0.86 9.20
CA SER A 104 -23.40 2.12 9.08
C SER A 104 -22.53 3.37 9.29
N ALA A 105 -21.54 3.33 10.20
CA ALA A 105 -20.69 4.50 10.49
C ALA A 105 -19.61 4.71 9.42
N GLU A 106 -19.10 3.63 8.82
CA GLU A 106 -18.14 3.68 7.70
C GLU A 106 -18.81 4.25 6.43
N LYS A 107 -20.07 3.88 6.17
CA LYS A 107 -20.89 4.46 5.10
C LYS A 107 -21.23 5.93 5.35
N ALA A 108 -21.48 6.34 6.59
CA ALA A 108 -21.84 7.72 6.92
C ALA A 108 -20.65 8.69 6.74
N THR A 109 -19.44 8.33 7.20
CA THR A 109 -18.27 9.19 7.09
C THR A 109 -17.74 9.23 5.64
N GLY A 110 -17.72 8.09 4.96
CA GLY A 110 -17.41 8.01 3.53
C GLY A 110 -18.41 8.75 2.66
N GLY A 111 -19.71 8.67 3.01
CA GLY A 111 -20.79 9.38 2.35
C GLY A 111 -20.67 10.90 2.48
N LEU A 112 -20.35 11.42 3.67
CA LEU A 112 -20.18 12.85 3.89
C LEU A 112 -19.01 13.43 3.10
N ILE A 113 -17.85 12.77 3.10
CA ILE A 113 -16.67 13.19 2.32
C ILE A 113 -16.98 13.12 0.82
N ALA A 114 -17.63 12.06 0.36
CA ALA A 114 -18.06 11.92 -1.04
C ALA A 114 -19.07 12.99 -1.44
N THR A 115 -20.03 13.34 -0.58
CA THR A 115 -20.99 14.41 -0.80
C THR A 115 -20.30 15.76 -0.85
N LEU A 116 -19.41 16.06 0.10
CA LEU A 116 -18.63 17.31 0.10
C LEU A 116 -17.77 17.43 -1.17
N ARG A 117 -17.16 16.33 -1.61
CA ARG A 117 -16.36 16.30 -2.84
C ARG A 117 -17.17 16.57 -4.11
N LYS A 118 -18.47 16.14 -4.11
CA LYS A 118 -19.37 16.39 -5.25
C LYS A 118 -20.00 17.80 -5.21
N SER A 119 -20.22 18.35 -4.00
CA SER A 119 -20.97 19.58 -3.81
C SER A 119 -20.09 20.83 -3.75
N LEU A 120 -18.81 20.69 -3.39
CA LEU A 120 -17.90 21.84 -3.29
C LEU A 120 -17.14 22.09 -4.58
N PRO A 121 -16.85 23.36 -4.93
CA PRO A 121 -15.85 23.66 -5.93
C PRO A 121 -14.53 22.99 -5.57
N LYS A 122 -13.82 22.47 -6.57
CA LYS A 122 -12.59 21.69 -6.41
C LYS A 122 -11.53 22.40 -5.55
N ALA A 123 -11.34 23.71 -5.77
CA ALA A 123 -10.41 24.52 -4.98
C ALA A 123 -10.80 24.55 -3.49
N ALA A 124 -12.11 24.68 -3.19
CA ALA A 124 -12.61 24.70 -1.81
C ALA A 124 -12.40 23.33 -1.13
N PHE A 125 -12.60 22.22 -1.86
CA PHE A 125 -12.34 20.89 -1.31
C PHE A 125 -10.84 20.66 -1.05
N GLU A 126 -9.96 21.08 -1.96
CA GLU A 126 -8.51 21.00 -1.79
C GLU A 126 -8.00 21.89 -0.64
N ALA A 127 -8.57 23.10 -0.48
CA ALA A 127 -8.29 23.93 0.68
C ALA A 127 -8.72 23.26 1.99
N LEU A 128 -9.86 22.57 2.01
CA LEU A 128 -10.33 21.79 3.16
C LEU A 128 -9.39 20.62 3.47
N GLU A 129 -8.86 19.95 2.45
CA GLU A 129 -7.83 18.91 2.63
C GLU A 129 -6.55 19.46 3.28
N PHE A 130 -6.13 20.66 2.89
CA PHE A 130 -5.00 21.33 3.52
C PHE A 130 -5.30 21.78 4.95
N LEU A 131 -6.49 22.33 5.23
CA LEU A 131 -6.90 22.71 6.57
C LEU A 131 -7.00 21.50 7.53
N TYR A 132 -7.37 20.33 7.00
CA TYR A 132 -7.34 19.08 7.76
C TYR A 132 -5.93 18.74 8.26
N SER A 133 -4.87 19.18 7.59
CA SER A 133 -3.50 18.97 8.06
C SER A 133 -3.21 19.66 9.40
N GLY A 134 -3.86 20.79 9.68
CA GLY A 134 -3.82 21.44 11.00
C GLY A 134 -4.42 20.57 12.10
N PHE A 135 -5.58 19.98 11.84
CA PHE A 135 -6.19 19.03 12.79
C PHE A 135 -5.31 17.79 13.00
N ALA A 136 -4.78 17.20 11.93
CA ALA A 136 -3.86 16.07 12.00
C ALA A 136 -2.58 16.42 12.79
N TYR A 137 -2.05 17.63 12.62
CA TYR A 137 -0.91 18.12 13.39
C TYR A 137 -1.18 18.14 14.90
N PHE A 138 -2.32 18.67 15.35
CA PHE A 138 -2.66 18.70 16.78
C PHE A 138 -2.86 17.27 17.35
N ARG A 139 -3.44 16.36 16.58
CA ARG A 139 -3.53 14.95 16.97
C ARG A 139 -2.15 14.31 17.13
N LEU A 140 -1.25 14.53 16.17
CA LEU A 140 0.12 14.05 16.25
C LEU A 140 0.87 14.68 17.43
N LEU A 141 0.71 15.99 17.64
CA LEU A 141 1.33 16.70 18.76
C LEU A 141 0.89 16.08 20.10
N ARG A 142 -0.42 15.85 20.29
CA ARG A 142 -0.93 15.14 21.47
C ARG A 142 -0.29 13.76 21.61
N ALA A 143 -0.22 12.98 20.53
CA ALA A 143 0.39 11.65 20.57
C ALA A 143 1.88 11.69 20.91
N VAL A 144 2.61 12.68 20.41
CA VAL A 144 4.04 12.90 20.75
C VAL A 144 4.23 13.13 22.26
N PHE A 145 3.40 13.98 22.86
CA PHE A 145 3.47 14.27 24.30
C PHE A 145 3.01 13.10 25.18
N SER A 146 1.94 12.40 24.78
CA SER A 146 1.39 11.27 25.54
C SER A 146 2.27 10.03 25.47
N HIS A 147 2.79 9.71 24.29
CA HIS A 147 3.51 8.44 24.07
C HIS A 147 5.03 8.58 24.04
N ARG A 148 5.57 9.81 23.88
CA ARG A 148 7.01 10.11 23.80
C ARG A 148 7.76 9.19 22.82
N PRO A 149 7.35 9.13 21.53
CA PRO A 149 7.99 8.27 20.55
C PRO A 149 9.44 8.72 20.28
N ASP A 150 10.25 7.79 19.78
CA ASP A 150 11.61 8.09 19.34
C ASP A 150 11.64 8.65 17.94
N VAL A 151 10.73 8.20 17.05
CA VAL A 151 10.67 8.57 15.63
C VAL A 151 9.22 8.62 15.15
N LEU A 152 8.94 9.51 14.21
CA LEU A 152 7.70 9.52 13.41
C LEU A 152 7.95 8.79 12.08
N TYR A 153 7.19 7.73 11.83
CA TYR A 153 7.06 7.11 10.52
C TYR A 153 5.77 7.61 9.88
N GLU A 154 5.87 8.41 8.83
CA GLU A 154 4.72 9.03 8.17
C GLU A 154 4.57 8.49 6.75
N ARG A 155 3.36 8.03 6.41
CA ARG A 155 3.01 7.74 5.03
C ARG A 155 2.60 9.03 4.35
N TYR A 156 3.31 9.40 3.29
CA TYR A 156 3.08 10.64 2.55
C TYR A 156 1.64 10.75 2.05
N SER A 157 1.08 11.93 2.21
CA SER A 157 -0.25 12.32 1.68
C SER A 157 -0.17 13.75 1.15
N LEU A 158 -0.82 14.00 0.00
CA LEU A 158 -0.85 15.34 -0.59
C LEU A 158 -1.59 16.32 0.34
N PHE A 159 -1.17 17.59 0.34
CA PHE A 159 -1.64 18.65 1.23
C PHE A 159 -1.38 18.43 2.73
N MET A 160 -0.54 17.47 3.13
CA MET A 160 -0.34 17.12 4.53
C MET A 160 1.14 17.16 4.98
N PRO A 161 1.75 18.35 5.20
CA PRO A 161 3.14 18.46 5.65
C PRO A 161 3.28 18.30 7.18
N THR A 162 2.42 17.49 7.82
CA THR A 162 2.30 17.34 9.27
C THR A 162 3.57 16.83 9.92
N GLY A 163 4.25 15.84 9.33
CA GLY A 163 5.51 15.32 9.85
C GLY A 163 6.60 16.39 9.89
N THR A 164 6.70 17.21 8.84
CA THR A 164 7.65 18.33 8.81
C THR A 164 7.34 19.34 9.92
N TRP A 165 6.07 19.61 10.21
CA TRP A 165 5.70 20.52 11.32
C TRP A 165 6.06 19.90 12.67
N ILE A 166 5.76 18.63 12.92
CA ILE A 166 6.14 17.90 14.14
C ILE A 166 7.67 17.91 14.32
N ARG A 167 8.42 17.65 13.23
CA ARG A 167 9.88 17.72 13.28
C ARG A 167 10.37 19.07 13.72
N ARG A 168 9.82 20.15 13.18
CA ARG A 168 10.24 21.53 13.50
C ARG A 168 9.86 21.95 14.91
N THR A 169 8.70 21.55 15.40
CA THR A 169 8.19 21.98 16.72
C THR A 169 8.65 21.10 17.87
N CYS A 170 8.75 19.79 17.65
CA CYS A 170 9.10 18.82 18.70
C CYS A 170 10.53 18.26 18.54
N GLY A 171 11.22 18.53 17.43
CA GLY A 171 12.51 17.93 17.11
C GLY A 171 12.41 16.40 16.93
N LEU A 172 11.22 15.83 16.68
CA LEU A 172 11.01 14.41 16.47
C LEU A 172 11.51 14.03 15.08
N PRO A 173 12.47 13.10 14.93
CA PRO A 173 12.92 12.65 13.62
C PRO A 173 11.78 12.05 12.81
N VAL A 174 11.82 12.26 11.47
CA VAL A 174 10.77 11.83 10.54
C VAL A 174 11.33 10.93 9.45
N LEU A 175 10.79 9.72 9.35
CA LEU A 175 10.92 8.84 8.20
C LEU A 175 9.65 8.96 7.37
N LEU A 176 9.78 9.42 6.13
CA LEU A 176 8.64 9.66 5.24
C LEU A 176 8.58 8.59 4.16
N GLU A 177 7.58 7.71 4.22
CA GLU A 177 7.29 6.71 3.19
C GLU A 177 6.57 7.38 2.01
N VAL A 178 7.08 7.19 0.79
CA VAL A 178 6.49 7.73 -0.44
C VAL A 178 6.16 6.59 -1.40
N ASN A 179 4.87 6.39 -1.67
CA ASN A 179 4.39 5.30 -2.51
C ASN A 179 4.04 5.73 -3.94
N SER A 180 3.77 7.02 -4.14
CA SER A 180 3.50 7.61 -5.45
C SER A 180 3.76 9.12 -5.44
N PRO A 181 4.01 9.73 -6.61
CA PRO A 181 4.11 11.17 -6.80
C PRO A 181 2.69 11.75 -6.86
N LEU A 182 2.04 11.92 -5.69
CA LEU A 182 0.61 12.26 -5.60
C LEU A 182 0.22 13.56 -6.30
N LEU A 183 1.14 14.52 -6.40
CA LEU A 183 0.94 15.75 -7.19
C LEU A 183 0.72 15.44 -8.66
N GLU A 184 1.63 14.68 -9.26
CA GLU A 184 1.59 14.28 -10.67
C GLU A 184 0.39 13.38 -10.95
N GLU A 185 0.20 12.35 -10.13
CA GLU A 185 -0.91 11.38 -10.24
C GLU A 185 -2.27 12.09 -10.20
N ARG A 186 -2.45 13.03 -9.26
CA ARG A 186 -3.70 13.77 -9.14
C ARG A 186 -3.90 14.76 -10.29
N ALA A 187 -2.82 15.39 -10.78
CA ALA A 187 -2.89 16.27 -11.95
C ALA A 187 -3.33 15.52 -13.21
N GLN A 188 -2.82 14.30 -13.42
CA GLN A 188 -3.15 13.48 -14.60
C GLN A 188 -4.58 12.90 -14.55
N HIS A 189 -5.03 12.41 -13.40
CA HIS A 189 -6.28 11.64 -13.31
C HIS A 189 -7.48 12.41 -12.74
N GLY A 190 -7.28 13.47 -12.05
CA GLY A 190 -8.36 14.19 -11.39
C GLY A 190 -8.29 15.71 -11.57
N GLY A 191 -7.17 16.22 -12.05
CA GLY A 191 -6.79 17.63 -12.08
C GLY A 191 -6.57 18.21 -10.68
N LEU A 192 -5.92 19.35 -10.62
CA LEU A 192 -5.66 20.12 -9.40
C LEU A 192 -6.09 21.56 -9.62
N ALA A 193 -6.90 22.10 -8.70
CA ALA A 193 -7.25 23.52 -8.68
C ALA A 193 -6.18 24.35 -7.96
N LEU A 194 -5.62 23.81 -6.87
CA LEU A 194 -4.57 24.47 -6.06
C LEU A 194 -3.20 23.81 -6.28
N ALA A 195 -2.80 23.66 -7.56
CA ALA A 195 -1.55 23.00 -7.94
C ALA A 195 -0.30 23.60 -7.27
N ALA A 196 -0.24 24.91 -7.12
CA ALA A 196 0.87 25.60 -6.45
C ALA A 196 0.97 25.20 -4.96
N LEU A 197 -0.16 25.14 -4.25
CA LEU A 197 -0.24 24.70 -2.85
C LEU A 197 0.15 23.23 -2.73
N ALA A 198 -0.37 22.38 -3.62
CA ALA A 198 -0.04 20.96 -3.66
C ALA A 198 1.47 20.75 -3.86
N GLY A 199 2.08 21.41 -4.85
CA GLY A 199 3.50 21.33 -5.11
C GLY A 199 4.37 21.91 -3.98
N TRP A 200 3.90 22.94 -3.29
CA TRP A 200 4.58 23.47 -2.12
C TRP A 200 4.55 22.48 -0.95
N THR A 201 3.38 21.88 -0.65
CA THR A 201 3.25 20.89 0.43
C THR A 201 4.05 19.63 0.16
N GLU A 202 4.09 19.14 -1.09
CA GLU A 202 4.89 17.99 -1.48
C GLU A 202 6.38 18.26 -1.26
N ARG A 203 6.89 19.35 -1.81
CA ARG A 203 8.30 19.77 -1.61
C ARG A 203 8.63 19.96 -0.12
N LEU A 204 7.71 20.56 0.64
CA LEU A 204 7.90 20.77 2.07
C LEU A 204 7.99 19.45 2.83
N SER A 205 7.14 18.48 2.51
CA SER A 205 7.14 17.15 3.12
C SER A 205 8.40 16.37 2.76
N TRP A 206 8.75 16.29 1.48
CA TRP A 206 9.89 15.50 1.03
C TRP A 206 11.24 16.09 1.50
N LYS A 207 11.42 17.42 1.39
CA LYS A 207 12.64 18.10 1.89
C LYS A 207 12.68 18.19 3.42
N GLY A 208 11.54 18.14 4.07
CA GLY A 208 11.43 18.30 5.52
C GLY A 208 11.72 17.05 6.33
N ALA A 209 11.62 15.83 5.75
CA ALA A 209 11.88 14.58 6.43
C ALA A 209 13.39 14.34 6.65
N ASP A 210 13.77 13.59 7.68
CA ASP A 210 15.16 13.18 7.92
C ASP A 210 15.58 12.06 6.97
N ARG A 211 14.66 11.16 6.64
CA ARG A 211 14.79 10.13 5.61
C ARG A 211 13.53 10.09 4.77
N VAL A 212 13.69 9.89 3.48
CA VAL A 212 12.60 9.67 2.52
C VAL A 212 12.72 8.26 1.98
N LEU A 213 11.63 7.50 2.06
CA LEU A 213 11.57 6.08 1.78
C LEU A 213 10.64 5.82 0.57
N PRO A 214 11.10 6.08 -0.66
CA PRO A 214 10.34 5.72 -1.86
C PRO A 214 10.28 4.21 -2.04
N VAL A 215 9.21 3.73 -2.68
CA VAL A 215 9.02 2.30 -2.94
C VAL A 215 9.76 1.78 -4.18
N THR A 216 10.31 2.67 -5.01
CA THR A 216 11.10 2.33 -6.20
C THR A 216 12.25 3.32 -6.42
N ALA A 217 13.29 2.89 -7.15
CA ALA A 217 14.38 3.77 -7.56
C ALA A 217 13.91 4.83 -8.58
N VAL A 218 12.87 4.53 -9.37
CA VAL A 218 12.25 5.51 -10.26
C VAL A 218 11.71 6.68 -9.45
N LEU A 219 10.94 6.40 -8.40
CA LEU A 219 10.41 7.43 -7.50
C LEU A 219 11.52 8.13 -6.71
N ALA A 220 12.58 7.42 -6.33
CA ALA A 220 13.76 8.01 -5.69
C ALA A 220 14.41 9.08 -6.57
N ARG A 221 14.53 8.85 -7.88
CA ARG A 221 15.06 9.85 -8.84
C ARG A 221 14.17 11.09 -8.92
N GLN A 222 12.84 10.94 -8.93
CA GLN A 222 11.90 12.07 -8.91
C GLN A 222 12.07 12.89 -7.62
N ILE A 223 12.23 12.24 -6.47
CA ILE A 223 12.45 12.89 -5.17
C ILE A 223 13.81 13.62 -5.15
N SER A 224 14.87 13.01 -5.70
CA SER A 224 16.18 13.64 -5.82
C SER A 224 16.14 14.88 -6.74
N ALA A 225 15.41 14.80 -7.86
CA ALA A 225 15.28 15.89 -8.82
C ALA A 225 14.68 17.18 -8.23
N ILE A 226 13.84 17.09 -7.20
CA ILE A 226 13.33 18.29 -6.50
C ILE A 226 14.28 18.80 -5.41
N GLY A 227 15.48 18.22 -5.28
CA GLY A 227 16.55 18.68 -4.40
C GLY A 227 16.53 18.06 -2.99
N VAL A 228 16.02 16.83 -2.82
CA VAL A 228 16.27 16.00 -1.63
C VAL A 228 17.65 15.35 -1.81
N ALA A 229 18.54 15.52 -0.83
CA ALA A 229 19.88 14.94 -0.90
C ALA A 229 19.82 13.40 -0.96
N GLU A 230 20.61 12.80 -1.86
CA GLU A 230 20.62 11.33 -2.08
C GLU A 230 20.88 10.54 -0.80
N GLY A 231 21.80 11.01 0.05
CA GLY A 231 22.09 10.39 1.35
C GLY A 231 20.90 10.35 2.32
N ARG A 232 19.79 11.05 2.02
CA ARG A 232 18.53 11.00 2.78
C ARG A 232 17.45 10.15 2.12
N ILE A 233 17.71 9.60 0.94
CA ILE A 233 16.77 8.75 0.20
C ILE A 233 17.20 7.30 0.38
N SER A 234 16.26 6.43 0.72
CA SER A 234 16.49 4.99 0.84
C SER A 234 15.30 4.23 0.26
N VAL A 235 15.50 3.54 -0.84
CA VAL A 235 14.44 2.75 -1.48
C VAL A 235 14.04 1.58 -0.57
N ILE A 236 12.77 1.53 -0.20
CA ILE A 236 12.15 0.42 0.54
C ILE A 236 11.00 -0.11 -0.33
N ALA A 237 11.31 -1.09 -1.18
CA ALA A 237 10.31 -1.74 -2.02
C ALA A 237 9.21 -2.38 -1.16
N ASN A 238 8.04 -2.63 -1.75
CA ASN A 238 7.02 -3.42 -1.08
C ASN A 238 7.56 -4.81 -0.68
N GLY A 239 6.86 -5.49 0.18
CA GLY A 239 7.23 -6.82 0.66
C GLY A 239 6.07 -7.79 0.65
N ILE A 240 6.36 -9.01 1.02
CA ILE A 240 5.37 -10.07 1.22
C ILE A 240 5.53 -10.66 2.62
N ASN A 241 4.46 -11.19 3.17
CA ASN A 241 4.53 -12.06 4.35
C ASN A 241 4.50 -13.52 3.85
N PRO A 242 5.62 -14.25 3.84
CA PRO A 242 5.66 -15.62 3.33
C PRO A 242 4.74 -16.58 4.06
N GLN A 243 4.44 -16.32 5.33
CA GLN A 243 3.59 -17.16 6.17
C GLN A 243 2.14 -17.15 5.70
N THR A 244 1.66 -16.02 5.17
CA THR A 244 0.31 -15.92 4.59
C THR A 244 0.12 -16.83 3.37
N PHE A 245 1.21 -17.24 2.73
CA PHE A 245 1.23 -18.05 1.51
C PHE A 245 1.82 -19.45 1.71
N GLY A 246 1.92 -19.94 2.97
CA GLY A 246 2.67 -21.16 3.29
C GLY A 246 1.95 -22.47 2.96
N ALA A 247 0.66 -22.60 3.25
CA ALA A 247 -0.12 -23.82 3.05
C ALA A 247 -1.17 -23.61 1.93
N LEU A 248 -0.74 -23.70 0.68
CA LEU A 248 -1.60 -23.44 -0.47
C LEU A 248 -1.98 -24.74 -1.19
N PRO A 249 -3.19 -24.80 -1.80
CA PRO A 249 -3.55 -25.92 -2.64
C PRO A 249 -2.58 -26.02 -3.84
N LYS A 250 -2.33 -27.24 -4.30
CA LYS A 250 -1.62 -27.44 -5.57
C LYS A 250 -2.43 -26.79 -6.71
N GLY A 251 -1.77 -26.33 -7.76
CA GLY A 251 -2.43 -25.63 -8.87
C GLY A 251 -3.60 -26.41 -9.48
N ALA A 252 -3.46 -27.74 -9.64
CA ALA A 252 -4.55 -28.59 -10.12
C ALA A 252 -5.76 -28.61 -9.18
N GLN A 253 -5.54 -28.67 -7.86
CA GLN A 253 -6.62 -28.61 -6.87
C GLN A 253 -7.32 -27.24 -6.84
N ALA A 254 -6.53 -26.15 -6.98
CA ALA A 254 -7.09 -24.82 -7.06
C ALA A 254 -7.95 -24.63 -8.32
N LYS A 255 -7.52 -25.16 -9.46
CA LYS A 255 -8.30 -25.15 -10.71
C LYS A 255 -9.59 -25.95 -10.58
N ALA A 256 -9.52 -27.16 -10.00
CA ALA A 256 -10.69 -28.01 -9.76
C ALA A 256 -11.75 -27.30 -8.90
N ALA A 257 -11.30 -26.64 -7.82
CA ALA A 257 -12.19 -25.85 -6.95
C ALA A 257 -12.89 -24.66 -7.65
N LEU A 258 -12.37 -24.25 -8.81
CA LEU A 258 -12.88 -23.13 -9.62
C LEU A 258 -13.55 -23.59 -10.93
N GLY A 259 -13.63 -24.91 -11.20
CA GLY A 259 -14.16 -25.45 -12.45
C GLY A 259 -13.30 -25.11 -13.68
N LEU A 260 -11.98 -24.97 -13.48
CA LEU A 260 -11.03 -24.59 -14.52
C LEU A 260 -10.05 -25.72 -14.87
N GLU A 261 -10.46 -26.98 -14.64
CA GLU A 261 -9.64 -28.15 -15.01
C GLU A 261 -9.36 -28.17 -16.50
N GLY A 262 -8.13 -28.51 -16.85
CA GLY A 262 -7.69 -28.58 -18.24
C GLY A 262 -7.51 -27.22 -18.93
N LYS A 263 -7.84 -26.10 -18.28
CA LYS A 263 -7.62 -24.76 -18.85
C LYS A 263 -6.23 -24.23 -18.49
N LEU A 264 -5.64 -23.43 -19.39
CA LEU A 264 -4.55 -22.54 -19.07
C LEU A 264 -5.12 -21.26 -18.46
N VAL A 265 -4.83 -21.04 -17.17
CA VAL A 265 -5.40 -19.93 -16.41
C VAL A 265 -4.46 -18.72 -16.48
N LEU A 266 -4.92 -17.68 -17.17
CA LEU A 266 -4.36 -16.34 -17.15
C LEU A 266 -4.94 -15.60 -15.96
N GLY A 267 -4.12 -15.18 -15.00
CA GLY A 267 -4.60 -14.65 -13.74
C GLY A 267 -4.21 -13.20 -13.48
N PHE A 268 -5.14 -12.43 -12.95
CA PHE A 268 -4.89 -11.07 -12.46
C PHE A 268 -5.52 -10.89 -11.07
N THR A 269 -4.80 -10.22 -10.15
CA THR A 269 -5.34 -9.86 -8.83
C THR A 269 -5.38 -8.35 -8.63
N GLY A 270 -6.43 -7.86 -7.96
CA GLY A 270 -6.52 -6.49 -7.46
C GLY A 270 -7.77 -5.72 -7.85
N PHE A 271 -7.78 -4.43 -7.51
CA PHE A 271 -8.86 -3.51 -7.87
C PHE A 271 -8.75 -3.13 -9.34
N VAL A 272 -9.74 -3.53 -10.15
CA VAL A 272 -9.70 -3.49 -11.61
C VAL A 272 -10.00 -2.09 -12.12
N ARG A 273 -9.01 -1.49 -12.80
CA ARG A 273 -9.09 -0.16 -13.41
C ARG A 273 -8.64 -0.21 -14.87
N ASP A 274 -9.06 0.77 -15.65
CA ASP A 274 -8.81 0.85 -17.10
C ASP A 274 -7.31 0.80 -17.43
N TRP A 275 -6.49 1.48 -16.65
CA TRP A 275 -5.04 1.53 -16.88
C TRP A 275 -4.28 0.22 -16.55
N HIS A 276 -4.97 -0.84 -16.10
CA HIS A 276 -4.33 -2.15 -15.92
C HIS A 276 -4.13 -2.90 -17.24
N GLY A 277 -4.74 -2.45 -18.34
CA GLY A 277 -4.54 -3.02 -19.65
C GLY A 277 -5.11 -4.44 -19.83
N LEU A 278 -6.16 -4.81 -19.08
CA LEU A 278 -6.80 -6.12 -19.18
C LEU A 278 -7.60 -6.30 -20.48
N ASP A 279 -7.95 -5.22 -21.16
CA ASP A 279 -8.54 -5.20 -22.49
C ASP A 279 -7.66 -5.93 -23.51
N ARG A 280 -6.34 -5.70 -23.50
CA ARG A 280 -5.39 -6.40 -24.39
C ARG A 280 -5.31 -7.90 -24.14
N VAL A 281 -5.57 -8.34 -22.89
CA VAL A 281 -5.64 -9.77 -22.54
C VAL A 281 -6.89 -10.38 -23.19
N ILE A 282 -8.03 -9.71 -23.08
CA ILE A 282 -9.29 -10.14 -23.70
C ILE A 282 -9.15 -10.23 -25.23
N ASP A 283 -8.48 -9.25 -25.84
CA ASP A 283 -8.22 -9.24 -27.29
C ASP A 283 -7.33 -10.40 -27.77
N ALA A 284 -6.50 -10.94 -26.91
CA ALA A 284 -5.67 -12.10 -27.22
C ALA A 284 -6.43 -13.43 -27.06
N LEU A 285 -7.50 -13.51 -26.25
CA LEU A 285 -8.22 -14.75 -25.99
C LEU A 285 -8.77 -15.47 -27.23
N PRO A 286 -9.30 -14.81 -28.27
CA PRO A 286 -9.79 -15.51 -29.46
C PRO A 286 -8.77 -16.45 -30.11
N ARG A 287 -7.49 -16.09 -30.07
CA ARG A 287 -6.37 -16.88 -30.64
C ARG A 287 -5.87 -18.00 -29.72
N THR A 288 -6.35 -18.05 -28.49
CA THR A 288 -5.88 -18.96 -27.45
C THR A 288 -7.06 -19.73 -26.82
N PRO A 289 -7.68 -20.67 -27.56
CA PRO A 289 -8.94 -21.32 -27.13
C PRO A 289 -8.82 -22.11 -25.84
N GLN A 290 -7.62 -22.58 -25.45
CA GLN A 290 -7.35 -23.27 -24.20
C GLN A 290 -7.21 -22.33 -22.98
N ALA A 291 -7.08 -21.01 -23.20
CA ALA A 291 -6.85 -20.04 -22.13
C ALA A 291 -8.17 -19.56 -21.51
N HIS A 292 -8.16 -19.34 -20.19
CA HIS A 292 -9.23 -18.74 -19.41
C HIS A 292 -8.68 -17.61 -18.57
N LEU A 293 -9.28 -16.42 -18.66
CA LEU A 293 -8.89 -15.25 -17.87
C LEU A 293 -9.65 -15.26 -16.54
N LEU A 294 -8.92 -15.41 -15.44
CA LEU A 294 -9.44 -15.33 -14.07
C LEU A 294 -9.00 -14.01 -13.41
N ILE A 295 -9.94 -13.13 -13.14
CA ILE A 295 -9.72 -11.85 -12.48
C ILE A 295 -10.16 -11.98 -11.02
N VAL A 296 -9.18 -11.98 -10.10
CA VAL A 296 -9.41 -12.07 -8.66
C VAL A 296 -9.51 -10.66 -8.10
N GLY A 297 -10.72 -10.14 -8.02
CA GLY A 297 -11.02 -8.78 -7.62
C GLY A 297 -12.25 -8.21 -8.32
N ASP A 298 -12.45 -6.93 -8.10
CA ASP A 298 -13.53 -6.14 -8.71
C ASP A 298 -13.03 -4.71 -8.96
N GLY A 299 -13.82 -3.91 -9.68
CA GLY A 299 -13.49 -2.51 -9.92
C GLY A 299 -14.32 -1.86 -11.02
N PRO A 300 -14.14 -0.56 -11.25
CA PRO A 300 -14.94 0.21 -12.20
C PRO A 300 -14.87 -0.32 -13.63
N ALA A 301 -13.74 -0.87 -14.07
CA ALA A 301 -13.56 -1.37 -15.43
C ALA A 301 -14.25 -2.73 -15.69
N ARG A 302 -14.86 -3.38 -14.69
CA ARG A 302 -15.44 -4.73 -14.83
C ARG A 302 -16.49 -4.82 -15.94
N GLN A 303 -17.42 -3.88 -15.97
CA GLN A 303 -18.53 -3.93 -16.95
C GLN A 303 -18.03 -3.77 -18.37
N ASP A 304 -17.10 -2.86 -18.61
CA ASP A 304 -16.52 -2.61 -19.93
C ASP A 304 -15.69 -3.81 -20.40
N LEU A 305 -14.94 -4.45 -19.51
CA LEU A 305 -14.20 -5.67 -19.80
C LEU A 305 -15.13 -6.86 -20.14
N LEU A 306 -16.23 -7.03 -19.42
CA LEU A 306 -17.22 -8.07 -19.73
C LEU A 306 -17.93 -7.82 -21.06
N ALA A 307 -18.30 -6.57 -21.34
CA ALA A 307 -18.89 -6.19 -22.62
C ALA A 307 -17.91 -6.47 -23.79
N ARG A 308 -16.63 -6.11 -23.62
CA ARG A 308 -15.57 -6.42 -24.60
C ARG A 308 -15.41 -7.94 -24.80
N ALA A 309 -15.41 -8.71 -23.74
CA ALA A 309 -15.30 -10.18 -23.83
C ALA A 309 -16.47 -10.79 -24.61
N GLN A 310 -17.68 -10.28 -24.44
CA GLN A 310 -18.85 -10.70 -25.21
C GLN A 310 -18.75 -10.32 -26.68
N GLN A 311 -18.33 -9.08 -27.00
CA GLN A 311 -18.10 -8.62 -28.36
C GLN A 311 -17.05 -9.48 -29.10
N MET A 312 -16.03 -9.93 -28.36
CA MET A 312 -14.97 -10.81 -28.90
C MET A 312 -15.37 -12.29 -28.95
N GLY A 313 -16.58 -12.66 -28.52
CA GLY A 313 -17.05 -14.04 -28.47
C GLY A 313 -16.31 -14.93 -27.44
N VAL A 314 -15.76 -14.33 -26.39
CA VAL A 314 -14.97 -15.02 -25.34
C VAL A 314 -15.53 -14.83 -23.93
N GLY A 315 -16.78 -14.42 -23.82
CA GLY A 315 -17.42 -14.10 -22.53
C GLY A 315 -17.42 -15.27 -21.54
N ASP A 316 -17.56 -16.52 -22.02
CA ASP A 316 -17.50 -17.76 -21.24
C ASP A 316 -16.09 -18.09 -20.72
N ARG A 317 -15.05 -17.42 -21.22
CA ARG A 317 -13.65 -17.61 -20.85
C ARG A 317 -13.08 -16.47 -20.02
N VAL A 318 -13.93 -15.60 -19.48
CA VAL A 318 -13.55 -14.50 -18.58
C VAL A 318 -14.37 -14.60 -17.30
N SER A 319 -13.68 -14.75 -16.15
CA SER A 319 -14.32 -14.86 -14.84
C SER A 319 -13.82 -13.80 -13.87
N PHE A 320 -14.76 -13.22 -13.11
CA PHE A 320 -14.47 -12.30 -12.01
C PHE A 320 -14.92 -12.94 -10.69
N THR A 321 -14.04 -12.95 -9.68
CA THR A 321 -14.42 -13.46 -8.35
C THR A 321 -15.18 -12.43 -7.51
N GLY A 322 -15.16 -11.15 -7.90
CA GLY A 322 -15.52 -10.05 -7.01
C GLY A 322 -14.46 -9.83 -5.92
N VAL A 323 -14.77 -8.94 -4.97
CA VAL A 323 -13.88 -8.63 -3.85
C VAL A 323 -13.80 -9.82 -2.90
N LEU A 324 -12.59 -10.30 -2.64
CA LEU A 324 -12.32 -11.40 -1.72
C LEU A 324 -11.55 -10.93 -0.48
N PRO A 325 -11.77 -11.56 0.68
CA PRO A 325 -10.88 -11.40 1.83
C PRO A 325 -9.44 -11.79 1.45
N HIS A 326 -8.45 -11.03 1.93
CA HIS A 326 -7.03 -11.24 1.58
C HIS A 326 -6.55 -12.68 1.79
N ALA A 327 -7.01 -13.34 2.86
CA ALA A 327 -6.68 -14.74 3.15
C ALA A 327 -7.15 -15.74 2.05
N ARG A 328 -8.14 -15.37 1.23
CA ARG A 328 -8.65 -16.22 0.15
C ARG A 328 -7.99 -15.94 -1.20
N ILE A 329 -7.31 -14.82 -1.37
CA ILE A 329 -6.65 -14.45 -2.63
C ILE A 329 -5.62 -15.49 -3.03
N ALA A 330 -4.80 -15.92 -2.09
CA ALA A 330 -3.73 -16.90 -2.33
C ALA A 330 -4.23 -18.22 -2.95
N ALA A 331 -5.39 -18.73 -2.48
CA ALA A 331 -5.98 -19.95 -3.03
C ALA A 331 -6.38 -19.80 -4.51
N HIS A 332 -6.81 -18.60 -4.93
CA HIS A 332 -7.16 -18.33 -6.33
C HIS A 332 -5.90 -18.12 -7.18
N VAL A 333 -4.89 -17.40 -6.66
CA VAL A 333 -3.59 -17.23 -7.34
C VAL A 333 -2.89 -18.58 -7.57
N ALA A 334 -3.13 -19.57 -6.70
CA ALA A 334 -2.63 -20.93 -6.89
C ALA A 334 -3.12 -21.57 -8.20
N ALA A 335 -4.28 -21.16 -8.73
CA ALA A 335 -4.81 -21.65 -10.00
C ALA A 335 -4.14 -21.02 -11.24
N PHE A 336 -3.38 -19.94 -11.10
CA PHE A 336 -2.75 -19.25 -12.24
C PHE A 336 -1.62 -20.06 -12.84
N ASP A 337 -1.64 -20.26 -14.15
CA ASP A 337 -0.50 -20.73 -14.92
C ASP A 337 0.40 -19.55 -15.32
N ILE A 338 -0.23 -18.44 -15.73
CA ILE A 338 0.45 -17.19 -16.07
C ILE A 338 -0.20 -16.06 -15.28
N ALA A 339 0.56 -15.43 -14.40
CA ALA A 339 0.14 -14.27 -13.64
C ALA A 339 0.45 -12.98 -14.41
N LEU A 340 -0.53 -12.11 -14.54
CA LEU A 340 -0.50 -10.99 -15.45
C LEU A 340 -0.30 -9.65 -14.72
N GLN A 341 0.59 -8.83 -15.27
CA GLN A 341 0.68 -7.40 -15.05
C GLN A 341 0.70 -6.70 -16.42
N PRO A 342 -0.45 -6.56 -17.11
CA PRO A 342 -0.45 -6.11 -18.52
C PRO A 342 -0.03 -4.65 -18.69
N ALA A 343 -0.31 -3.80 -17.69
CA ALA A 343 0.17 -2.43 -17.62
C ALA A 343 0.32 -1.97 -16.18
N VAL A 344 1.20 -1.00 -15.95
CA VAL A 344 1.48 -0.42 -14.64
C VAL A 344 2.05 0.99 -14.80
N THR A 345 1.85 1.85 -13.80
CA THR A 345 2.49 3.17 -13.76
C THR A 345 3.99 3.05 -13.50
N ALA A 346 4.77 3.92 -14.13
CA ALA A 346 6.24 3.84 -14.14
C ALA A 346 6.92 3.93 -12.77
N TYR A 347 6.24 4.45 -11.75
CA TYR A 347 6.76 4.62 -10.39
C TYR A 347 6.28 3.56 -9.40
N ALA A 348 5.30 2.74 -9.77
CA ALA A 348 4.64 1.83 -8.83
C ALA A 348 5.51 0.62 -8.44
N SER A 349 5.27 0.13 -7.23
CA SER A 349 5.72 -1.18 -6.72
C SER A 349 4.49 -2.04 -6.47
N PRO A 350 3.95 -2.78 -7.46
CA PRO A 350 2.68 -3.48 -7.34
C PRO A 350 2.75 -4.66 -6.38
N LEU A 351 1.95 -4.68 -5.31
CA LEU A 351 1.92 -5.75 -4.30
C LEU A 351 1.67 -7.13 -4.90
N LYS A 352 0.80 -7.24 -5.90
CA LYS A 352 0.49 -8.51 -6.58
C LYS A 352 1.71 -9.21 -7.16
N LEU A 353 2.75 -8.47 -7.59
CA LEU A 353 3.96 -9.09 -8.11
C LEU A 353 4.73 -9.83 -7.02
N PHE A 354 4.73 -9.34 -5.79
CA PHE A 354 5.34 -10.03 -4.65
C PHE A 354 4.56 -11.31 -4.31
N GLU A 355 3.23 -11.28 -4.42
CA GLU A 355 2.38 -12.46 -4.28
C GLU A 355 2.67 -13.50 -5.36
N TYR A 356 2.76 -13.07 -6.62
CA TYR A 356 3.09 -13.94 -7.76
C TYR A 356 4.48 -14.57 -7.62
N LEU A 357 5.49 -13.77 -7.25
CA LEU A 357 6.84 -14.24 -6.98
C LEU A 357 6.87 -15.27 -5.84
N GLN A 358 6.24 -14.95 -4.69
CA GLN A 358 6.18 -15.85 -3.54
C GLN A 358 5.53 -17.19 -3.88
N MET A 359 4.50 -17.16 -4.70
CA MET A 359 3.77 -18.35 -5.12
C MET A 359 4.41 -19.09 -6.30
N GLY A 360 5.53 -18.58 -6.82
CA GLY A 360 6.21 -19.15 -7.97
C GLY A 360 5.27 -19.25 -9.18
N ARG A 361 4.61 -18.13 -9.53
CA ARG A 361 3.81 -18.06 -10.76
C ARG A 361 4.67 -17.55 -11.91
N THR A 362 4.43 -18.06 -13.11
CA THR A 362 5.01 -17.48 -14.34
C THR A 362 4.44 -16.08 -14.50
N ILE A 363 5.28 -15.06 -14.54
CA ILE A 363 4.85 -13.67 -14.61
C ILE A 363 5.03 -13.13 -16.03
N LEU A 364 3.99 -12.49 -16.57
CA LEU A 364 4.07 -11.70 -17.80
C LEU A 364 3.83 -10.22 -17.44
N ALA A 365 4.81 -9.36 -17.70
CA ALA A 365 4.80 -7.96 -17.29
C ALA A 365 5.48 -7.05 -18.33
N PRO A 366 5.17 -5.72 -18.37
CA PRO A 366 5.87 -4.80 -19.25
C PRO A 366 7.32 -4.61 -18.79
N ASP A 367 8.18 -4.40 -19.76
CA ASP A 367 9.58 -4.09 -19.55
C ASP A 367 9.75 -2.62 -19.16
N GLN A 368 9.71 -2.36 -17.87
CA GLN A 368 9.76 -1.01 -17.29
C GLN A 368 10.81 -0.92 -16.17
N PRO A 369 11.47 0.26 -16.00
CA PRO A 369 12.54 0.43 -15.03
C PRO A 369 12.16 0.09 -13.58
N ASN A 370 10.94 0.40 -13.14
CA ASN A 370 10.46 0.07 -11.80
C ASN A 370 10.24 -1.43 -11.60
N LEU A 371 9.81 -2.15 -12.64
CA LEU A 371 9.63 -3.60 -12.58
C LEU A 371 10.96 -4.35 -12.66
N ARG A 372 11.92 -3.84 -13.43
CA ARG A 372 13.28 -4.39 -13.51
C ARG A 372 14.04 -4.37 -12.18
N GLU A 373 13.56 -3.62 -11.20
CA GLU A 373 14.11 -3.64 -9.84
C GLU A 373 13.90 -5.01 -9.15
N ILE A 374 12.86 -5.76 -9.55
CA ILE A 374 12.48 -7.05 -8.96
C ILE A 374 12.36 -8.17 -10.01
N LEU A 375 12.08 -7.84 -11.27
CA LEU A 375 11.91 -8.78 -12.36
C LEU A 375 13.10 -8.74 -13.32
N THR A 376 13.50 -9.93 -13.79
CA THR A 376 14.55 -10.11 -14.81
C THR A 376 13.99 -10.99 -15.92
N ASP A 377 13.98 -10.46 -17.15
CA ASP A 377 13.46 -11.20 -18.31
C ASP A 377 14.18 -12.53 -18.50
N GLY A 378 13.42 -13.57 -18.80
CA GLY A 378 13.91 -14.92 -18.99
C GLY A 378 14.42 -15.61 -17.72
N VAL A 379 14.40 -14.97 -16.54
CA VAL A 379 14.85 -15.54 -15.26
C VAL A 379 13.69 -15.80 -14.31
N ASN A 380 12.91 -14.77 -13.96
CA ASN A 380 11.80 -14.86 -13.02
C ASN A 380 10.50 -14.26 -13.57
N ALA A 381 10.53 -13.75 -14.80
CA ALA A 381 9.39 -13.23 -15.54
C ALA A 381 9.68 -13.26 -17.03
N ARG A 382 8.65 -13.18 -17.86
CA ARG A 382 8.74 -12.75 -19.25
C ARG A 382 8.35 -11.28 -19.31
N LEU A 383 9.26 -10.43 -19.80
CA LEU A 383 9.04 -9.02 -19.98
C LEU A 383 8.78 -8.69 -21.47
N PHE A 384 7.79 -7.83 -21.71
CA PHE A 384 7.46 -7.39 -23.06
C PHE A 384 7.63 -5.87 -23.23
N ASN A 385 8.03 -5.44 -24.41
CA ASN A 385 8.11 -4.01 -24.74
C ASN A 385 6.71 -3.41 -24.85
N ALA A 386 6.31 -2.56 -23.86
CA ALA A 386 4.98 -1.95 -23.80
C ALA A 386 4.69 -0.94 -24.93
N GLU A 387 5.76 -0.40 -25.56
CA GLU A 387 5.63 0.55 -26.68
C GLU A 387 5.31 -0.14 -28.00
N ARG A 388 5.57 -1.45 -28.12
CA ARG A 388 5.28 -2.24 -29.31
C ARG A 388 3.92 -2.95 -29.17
N PRO A 389 2.90 -2.62 -29.96
CA PRO A 389 1.54 -3.14 -29.79
C PRO A 389 1.43 -4.66 -29.77
N ALA A 390 2.20 -5.36 -30.63
CA ALA A 390 2.15 -6.81 -30.75
C ALA A 390 2.93 -7.55 -29.63
N ALA A 391 3.83 -6.87 -28.91
CA ALA A 391 4.77 -7.53 -28.01
C ALA A 391 4.11 -8.28 -26.84
N PHE A 392 3.00 -7.76 -26.31
CA PHE A 392 2.23 -8.48 -25.30
C PHE A 392 1.70 -9.81 -25.81
N ALA A 393 1.08 -9.77 -26.99
CA ALA A 393 0.46 -10.96 -27.59
C ALA A 393 1.53 -12.01 -27.95
N GLU A 394 2.64 -11.58 -28.55
CA GLU A 394 3.76 -12.48 -28.88
C GLU A 394 4.37 -13.13 -27.63
N ALA A 395 4.58 -12.35 -26.56
CA ALA A 395 5.12 -12.88 -25.31
C ALA A 395 4.13 -13.84 -24.62
N LEU A 396 2.83 -13.54 -24.69
CA LEU A 396 1.78 -14.43 -24.19
C LEU A 396 1.73 -15.74 -24.99
N ASP A 397 1.73 -15.66 -26.32
CA ASP A 397 1.71 -16.83 -27.21
C ASP A 397 2.94 -17.75 -26.96
N GLY A 398 4.13 -17.17 -26.76
CA GLY A 398 5.32 -17.92 -26.37
C GLY A 398 5.13 -18.65 -25.04
N LEU A 399 4.62 -18.00 -24.02
CA LEU A 399 4.35 -18.63 -22.73
C LEU A 399 3.23 -19.68 -22.80
N LEU A 400 2.24 -19.54 -23.67
CA LEU A 400 1.15 -20.52 -23.82
C LEU A 400 1.63 -21.82 -24.47
N THR A 401 2.60 -21.73 -25.38
CA THR A 401 3.11 -22.86 -26.15
C THR A 401 4.31 -23.57 -25.53
N ASP A 402 5.02 -22.90 -24.59
CA ASP A 402 6.22 -23.46 -23.94
C ASP A 402 6.01 -23.72 -22.44
N PRO A 403 5.60 -24.93 -22.04
CA PRO A 403 5.46 -25.30 -20.63
C PRO A 403 6.78 -25.36 -19.85
N GLU A 404 7.90 -25.64 -20.52
CA GLU A 404 9.21 -25.69 -19.88
C GLU A 404 9.70 -24.28 -19.53
N GLU A 405 9.47 -23.32 -20.40
CA GLU A 405 9.74 -21.93 -20.08
C GLU A 405 8.89 -21.47 -18.89
N ARG A 406 7.58 -21.77 -18.87
CA ARG A 406 6.74 -21.43 -17.72
C ARG A 406 7.29 -22.01 -16.42
N ARG A 407 7.70 -23.29 -16.42
CA ARG A 407 8.27 -23.95 -15.24
C ARG A 407 9.54 -23.26 -14.77
N ARG A 408 10.47 -22.99 -15.68
CA ARG A 408 11.75 -22.31 -15.39
C ARG A 408 11.54 -20.91 -14.79
N LEU A 409 10.65 -20.12 -15.39
CA LEU A 409 10.32 -18.78 -14.87
C LEU A 409 9.64 -18.84 -13.49
N ALA A 410 8.77 -19.80 -13.26
CA ALA A 410 8.10 -20.03 -11.98
C ALA A 410 9.08 -20.41 -10.86
N GLU A 411 10.10 -21.22 -11.16
CA GLU A 411 11.18 -21.56 -10.24
C GLU A 411 12.03 -20.32 -9.90
N GLY A 412 12.40 -19.54 -10.91
CA GLY A 412 13.10 -18.26 -10.73
C GLY A 412 12.30 -17.24 -9.93
N ALA A 413 10.99 -17.15 -10.17
CA ALA A 413 10.08 -16.30 -9.42
C ALA A 413 10.10 -16.65 -7.92
N ARG A 414 9.96 -17.93 -7.58
CA ARG A 414 9.97 -18.42 -6.19
C ARG A 414 11.27 -18.08 -5.45
N ALA A 415 12.41 -18.21 -6.14
CA ALA A 415 13.71 -17.90 -5.56
C ALA A 415 13.94 -16.39 -5.31
N THR A 416 13.21 -15.53 -6.00
CA THR A 416 13.44 -14.08 -6.00
C THR A 416 13.17 -13.42 -4.65
N ILE A 417 12.10 -13.81 -3.95
CA ILE A 417 11.74 -13.21 -2.67
C ILE A 417 12.87 -13.37 -1.64
N ALA A 418 13.39 -14.59 -1.49
CA ALA A 418 14.48 -14.86 -0.57
C ALA A 418 15.79 -14.18 -1.00
N ARG A 419 16.13 -14.26 -2.30
CA ARG A 419 17.35 -13.68 -2.86
C ARG A 419 17.44 -12.17 -2.69
N LEU A 420 16.33 -11.44 -2.86
CA LEU A 420 16.28 -9.99 -2.77
C LEU A 420 15.81 -9.48 -1.39
N GLY A 421 15.45 -10.38 -0.46
CA GLY A 421 14.95 -9.99 0.86
C GLY A 421 13.63 -9.22 0.81
N LEU A 422 12.73 -9.57 -0.11
CA LEU A 422 11.47 -8.84 -0.37
C LEU A 422 10.37 -9.25 0.62
N THR A 423 10.63 -9.16 1.91
CA THR A 423 9.67 -9.45 2.98
C THR A 423 9.41 -8.24 3.85
N TRP A 424 8.22 -8.16 4.42
CA TRP A 424 7.90 -7.08 5.36
C TRP A 424 8.82 -7.06 6.58
N ASP A 425 9.23 -8.23 7.08
CA ASP A 425 10.16 -8.32 8.21
C ASP A 425 11.56 -7.78 7.86
N HIS A 426 12.04 -8.04 6.64
CA HIS A 426 13.30 -7.44 6.18
C HIS A 426 13.16 -5.92 6.03
N ASN A 427 12.05 -5.43 5.49
CA ASN A 427 11.78 -4.01 5.36
C ASN A 427 11.69 -3.33 6.73
N ALA A 428 11.01 -3.94 7.70
CA ALA A 428 10.92 -3.43 9.07
C ALA A 428 12.32 -3.24 9.69
N ARG A 429 13.20 -4.25 9.58
CA ARG A 429 14.60 -4.15 10.06
C ARG A 429 15.36 -3.02 9.38
N ARG A 430 15.22 -2.84 8.06
CA ARG A 430 15.84 -1.73 7.30
C ARG A 430 15.31 -0.38 7.78
N VAL A 431 14.01 -0.23 7.98
CA VAL A 431 13.38 0.99 8.51
C VAL A 431 13.92 1.32 9.89
N VAL A 432 14.03 0.32 10.77
CA VAL A 432 14.56 0.50 12.14
C VAL A 432 16.04 0.90 12.11
N ALA A 433 16.85 0.29 11.27
CA ALA A 433 18.26 0.67 11.12
C ALA A 433 18.40 2.13 10.65
N LEU A 434 17.56 2.58 9.71
CA LEU A 434 17.51 3.98 9.27
C LEU A 434 17.06 4.92 10.41
N ALA A 435 16.05 4.52 11.19
CA ALA A 435 15.60 5.26 12.37
C ALA A 435 16.73 5.42 13.40
N GLN A 436 17.42 4.34 13.71
CA GLN A 436 18.58 4.36 14.64
C GLN A 436 19.72 5.25 14.14
N THR A 437 20.01 5.22 12.84
CA THR A 437 21.00 6.13 12.21
C THR A 437 20.63 7.59 12.41
N VAL A 438 19.37 7.96 12.21
CA VAL A 438 18.89 9.33 12.40
C VAL A 438 18.92 9.74 13.86
N LEU A 439 18.56 8.82 14.78
CA LEU A 439 18.60 9.07 16.22
C LEU A 439 20.03 9.31 16.73
N LEU A 440 21.01 8.60 16.22
CA LEU A 440 22.42 8.78 16.55
C LEU A 440 22.98 10.10 16.01
N ALA A 441 22.57 10.49 14.81
CA ALA A 441 23.01 11.74 14.18
C ALA A 441 22.43 13.00 14.85
N SER A 442 21.30 12.89 15.53
CA SER A 442 20.61 13.99 16.21
C SER A 442 20.22 13.59 17.63
N PRO A 443 21.20 13.46 18.55
CA PRO A 443 20.90 13.04 19.92
C PRO A 443 19.99 14.11 20.56
N ARG A 444 18.72 13.76 20.77
CA ARG A 444 17.78 14.58 21.55
C ARG A 444 18.39 14.76 22.96
N LYS A 445 18.45 16.01 23.44
CA LYS A 445 18.55 16.26 24.88
C LYS A 445 17.25 15.77 25.52
N ARG A 446 17.21 14.49 25.89
CA ARG A 446 16.07 13.93 26.66
C ARG A 446 16.06 14.63 28.02
N PRO A 447 15.02 15.38 28.41
CA PRO A 447 14.90 15.84 29.78
C PRO A 447 14.76 14.59 30.66
N GLY A 448 15.77 14.24 31.45
CA GLY A 448 15.75 13.17 32.43
C GLY A 448 16.46 11.86 32.07
N ALA A 449 17.18 11.72 30.97
CA ALA A 449 18.07 10.58 30.74
C ALA A 449 19.38 10.78 31.54
N LYS A 450 19.44 10.27 32.76
CA LYS A 450 20.73 10.03 33.43
C LYS A 450 21.50 9.00 32.61
N ILE A 451 22.56 9.44 31.95
CA ILE A 451 23.54 8.54 31.34
C ILE A 451 24.20 7.78 32.50
N ILE A 452 23.78 6.55 32.74
CA ILE A 452 24.54 5.63 33.57
C ILE A 452 25.78 5.25 32.78
N ARG A 453 26.84 6.05 32.91
CA ARG A 453 28.17 5.64 32.51
C ARG A 453 28.55 4.50 33.47
N ARG A 454 28.55 3.27 33.02
CA ARG A 454 29.31 2.22 33.65
C ARG A 454 30.78 2.56 33.39
N SER A 455 31.48 2.96 34.44
CA SER A 455 32.95 3.07 34.46
C SER A 455 33.57 1.67 34.35
N PRO A 456 34.78 1.58 33.79
CA PRO A 456 35.44 0.35 33.37
C PRO A 456 35.64 -0.66 34.50
#